data_02a57c85b73c6b051be2a880b1288270
#
_entry.id   02a57c85b73c6b051be2a880b1288270
#
_cell.length_a   1.000
_cell.length_b   1.000
_cell.length_c   1.000
_cell.angle_alpha   90.00
_cell.angle_beta   90.00
_cell.angle_gamma   90.00
#
_symmetry.space_group_name_H-M   'P 1'
#
loop_
_entity.id
_entity.type
_entity.pdbx_description
1 polymer ?
#
loop_
_entity_poly.entity_id
_entity_poly.type
_entity_poly.pdbx_seq_one_letter_code
_entity_poly.pdbx_strand_id
1 'polypeptide(L)'
;HFWERSSGTLIRRIAKGLRFYPIGSVGIVALEDVVNPLILLMESNIKNERFILVSENLKYKDLLGKIAKSLDKKPPKFPLTKGLLYTLYVLDKILYALGIKKSFLSQAFVQSLCSDQKYDGSKIEKKLAFSYQDTKITLEKISKDYKA
;
A
#
# COMPACT_ATOMS: atom_id res chain seq x y z
N HIS A 1 4.57 0.75 -18.73
CA HIS A 1 5.13 1.57 -17.64
C HIS A 1 4.25 1.66 -16.39
N PHE A 2 3.21 0.84 -16.28
CA PHE A 2 2.35 0.75 -15.09
C PHE A 2 3.16 0.31 -13.84
N TRP A 3 4.08 -0.64 -14.03
CA TRP A 3 4.91 -1.22 -12.96
C TRP A 3 6.05 -0.30 -12.46
N GLU A 4 6.15 0.92 -12.97
CA GLU A 4 7.16 1.91 -12.57
C GLU A 4 6.60 3.00 -11.65
N ARG A 5 5.29 3.01 -11.43
CA ARG A 5 4.61 4.04 -10.63
C ARG A 5 3.83 3.42 -9.47
N SER A 6 3.76 4.16 -8.37
CA SER A 6 2.91 3.85 -7.21
C SER A 6 3.01 2.38 -6.72
N SER A 7 1.88 1.71 -6.57
CA SER A 7 1.79 0.31 -6.10
C SER A 7 2.53 -0.70 -7.00
N GLY A 8 2.59 -0.45 -8.31
CA GLY A 8 3.36 -1.28 -9.24
C GLY A 8 4.85 -1.36 -8.90
N THR A 9 5.44 -0.26 -8.44
CA THR A 9 6.84 -0.22 -7.98
C THR A 9 7.08 -1.19 -6.82
N LEU A 10 6.12 -1.34 -5.91
CA LEU A 10 6.23 -2.25 -4.78
C LEU A 10 6.28 -3.71 -5.26
N ILE A 11 5.41 -4.10 -6.17
CA ILE A 11 5.36 -5.44 -6.77
C ILE A 11 6.67 -5.74 -7.47
N ARG A 12 7.17 -4.81 -8.29
CA ARG A 12 8.47 -4.94 -8.97
C ARG A 12 9.63 -5.10 -7.99
N ARG A 13 9.64 -4.37 -6.86
CA ARG A 13 10.68 -4.52 -5.83
C ARG A 13 10.63 -5.87 -5.16
N ILE A 14 9.44 -6.41 -4.88
CA ILE A 14 9.28 -7.76 -4.32
C ILE A 14 9.75 -8.80 -5.32
N ALA A 15 9.38 -8.68 -6.59
CA ALA A 15 9.83 -9.57 -7.66
C ALA A 15 11.37 -9.60 -7.80
N LYS A 16 12.05 -8.45 -7.54
CA LYS A 16 13.50 -8.31 -7.50
C LYS A 16 14.16 -8.75 -6.19
N GLY A 17 13.39 -9.27 -5.23
CA GLY A 17 13.93 -9.78 -3.97
C GLY A 17 14.06 -8.74 -2.88
N LEU A 18 13.01 -7.97 -2.64
CA LEU A 18 12.94 -7.03 -1.50
C LEU A 18 13.24 -7.75 -0.19
N ARG A 19 14.22 -7.26 0.58
CA ARG A 19 14.66 -7.90 1.83
C ARG A 19 14.07 -7.29 3.08
N PHE A 20 13.67 -6.02 3.02
CA PHE A 20 13.22 -5.22 4.15
C PHE A 20 11.74 -4.89 4.07
N TYR A 21 11.08 -4.79 5.22
CA TYR A 21 9.68 -4.37 5.31
C TYR A 21 9.47 -3.34 6.43
N PRO A 22 8.59 -2.34 6.25
CA PRO A 22 8.21 -1.41 7.31
C PRO A 22 7.43 -2.11 8.42
N ILE A 23 7.50 -1.60 9.65
CA ILE A 23 6.82 -2.19 10.82
C ILE A 23 5.36 -1.75 10.98
N GLY A 24 4.92 -0.71 10.26
CA GLY A 24 3.56 -0.18 10.34
C GLY A 24 2.51 -1.02 9.61
N SER A 25 1.32 -0.45 9.47
CA SER A 25 0.18 -1.01 8.74
C SER A 25 -0.25 -0.09 7.60
N VAL A 26 -1.04 -0.64 6.69
CA VAL A 26 -1.57 0.03 5.51
C VAL A 26 -2.98 -0.47 5.23
N GLY A 27 -3.89 0.46 4.90
CA GLY A 27 -5.19 0.13 4.32
C GLY A 27 -5.03 -0.13 2.83
N ILE A 28 -5.63 -1.21 2.36
CA ILE A 28 -5.62 -1.60 0.95
C ILE A 28 -7.04 -1.68 0.39
N VAL A 29 -7.15 -1.42 -0.90
CA VAL A 29 -8.42 -1.53 -1.65
C VAL A 29 -8.10 -1.89 -3.09
N ALA A 30 -8.92 -2.73 -3.71
CA ALA A 30 -8.81 -3.03 -5.13
C ALA A 30 -9.28 -1.85 -5.98
N LEU A 31 -8.80 -1.74 -7.21
CA LEU A 31 -9.21 -0.65 -8.11
C LEU A 31 -10.71 -0.75 -8.42
N GLU A 32 -11.21 -1.94 -8.65
CA GLU A 32 -12.62 -2.22 -8.89
C GLU A 32 -13.50 -1.78 -7.70
N ASP A 33 -12.98 -1.97 -6.47
CA ASP A 33 -13.66 -1.56 -5.23
C ASP A 33 -13.60 -0.04 -4.97
N VAL A 34 -12.90 0.69 -5.81
CA VAL A 34 -12.98 2.16 -5.86
C VAL A 34 -13.95 2.60 -6.94
N VAL A 35 -13.88 1.99 -8.12
CA VAL A 35 -14.69 2.38 -9.29
C VAL A 35 -16.17 2.06 -9.07
N ASN A 36 -16.50 0.86 -8.60
CA ASN A 36 -17.89 0.43 -8.41
C ASN A 36 -18.66 1.33 -7.44
N PRO A 37 -18.16 1.63 -6.21
CA PRO A 37 -18.84 2.56 -5.32
C PRO A 37 -18.97 3.97 -5.88
N LEU A 38 -18.04 4.45 -6.69
CA LEU A 38 -18.17 5.76 -7.34
C LEU A 38 -19.37 5.78 -8.29
N ILE A 39 -19.56 4.74 -9.10
CA ILE A 39 -20.71 4.61 -10.00
C ILE A 39 -22.00 4.56 -9.18
N LEU A 40 -22.06 3.70 -8.14
CA LEU A 40 -23.23 3.58 -7.28
C LEU A 40 -23.58 4.90 -6.56
N LEU A 41 -22.57 5.67 -6.14
CA LEU A 41 -22.77 6.99 -5.53
C LEU A 41 -23.32 8.00 -6.53
N MET A 42 -22.87 7.98 -7.79
CA MET A 42 -23.38 8.85 -8.85
C MET A 42 -24.86 8.58 -9.16
N GLU A 43 -25.31 7.33 -9.05
CA GLU A 43 -26.68 6.90 -9.26
C GLU A 43 -27.58 7.06 -8.01
N SER A 44 -26.97 7.33 -6.85
CA SER A 44 -27.68 7.45 -5.57
C SER A 44 -28.13 8.88 -5.27
N ASN A 45 -29.02 9.03 -4.29
CA ASN A 45 -29.41 10.32 -3.73
C ASN A 45 -28.52 10.81 -2.58
N ILE A 46 -27.40 10.13 -2.31
CA ILE A 46 -26.47 10.47 -1.21
C ILE A 46 -25.70 11.74 -1.58
N LYS A 47 -25.79 12.75 -0.71
CA LYS A 47 -25.12 14.06 -0.91
C LYS A 47 -24.36 14.48 0.34
N ASN A 48 -23.27 15.22 0.15
CA ASN A 48 -22.48 15.83 1.22
C ASN A 48 -21.90 14.81 2.24
N GLU A 49 -21.63 13.57 1.80
CA GLU A 49 -21.01 12.55 2.64
C GLU A 49 -19.59 12.22 2.15
N ARG A 50 -18.72 11.85 3.09
CA ARG A 50 -17.38 11.34 2.80
C ARG A 50 -17.31 9.86 3.16
N PHE A 51 -16.64 9.09 2.30
CA PHE A 51 -16.42 7.66 2.46
C PHE A 51 -14.92 7.35 2.41
N ILE A 52 -14.49 6.49 3.31
CA ILE A 52 -13.15 5.90 3.26
C ILE A 52 -13.31 4.52 2.60
N LEU A 53 -12.54 4.27 1.54
CA LEU A 53 -12.55 2.99 0.84
C LEU A 53 -11.32 2.19 1.25
N VAL A 54 -11.53 1.21 2.10
CA VAL A 54 -10.49 0.28 2.58
C VAL A 54 -11.15 -1.08 2.77
N SER A 55 -10.69 -2.07 2.00
CA SER A 55 -11.17 -3.45 2.12
C SER A 55 -10.54 -4.18 3.30
N GLU A 56 -9.24 -3.98 3.52
CA GLU A 56 -8.49 -4.64 4.58
C GLU A 56 -7.37 -3.76 5.12
N ASN A 57 -7.15 -3.77 6.43
CA ASN A 57 -5.99 -3.16 7.07
C ASN A 57 -4.96 -4.25 7.36
N LEU A 58 -3.82 -4.20 6.72
CA LEU A 58 -2.75 -5.19 6.86
C LEU A 58 -1.47 -4.58 7.41
N LYS A 59 -0.71 -5.34 8.17
CA LYS A 59 0.69 -5.00 8.43
C LYS A 59 1.50 -5.14 7.14
N TYR A 60 2.48 -4.26 6.93
CA TYR A 60 3.34 -4.35 5.74
C TYR A 60 3.99 -5.72 5.60
N LYS A 61 4.39 -6.36 6.71
CA LYS A 61 4.93 -7.73 6.70
C LYS A 61 3.99 -8.71 6.01
N ASP A 62 2.70 -8.67 6.37
CA ASP A 62 1.70 -9.62 5.89
C ASP A 62 1.33 -9.32 4.42
N LEU A 63 1.13 -8.03 4.08
CA LEU A 63 0.89 -7.60 2.70
C LEU A 63 2.03 -8.03 1.77
N LEU A 64 3.29 -7.69 2.13
CA LEU A 64 4.46 -8.03 1.32
C LEU A 64 4.67 -9.54 1.26
N GLY A 65 4.33 -10.28 2.32
CA GLY A 65 4.34 -11.74 2.36
C GLY A 65 3.31 -12.34 1.40
N LYS A 66 2.06 -11.85 1.41
CA LYS A 66 1.00 -12.26 0.48
C LYS A 66 1.41 -12.01 -0.98
N ILE A 67 1.95 -10.82 -1.30
CA ILE A 67 2.44 -10.47 -2.64
C ILE A 67 3.63 -11.36 -3.05
N ALA A 68 4.59 -11.59 -2.16
CA ALA A 68 5.75 -12.43 -2.46
C ALA A 68 5.31 -13.88 -2.78
N LYS A 69 4.35 -14.41 -2.00
CA LYS A 69 3.78 -15.73 -2.23
C LYS A 69 3.08 -15.84 -3.61
N SER A 70 2.29 -14.83 -4.00
CA SER A 70 1.60 -14.83 -5.29
C SER A 70 2.57 -14.72 -6.50
N LEU A 71 3.76 -14.15 -6.28
CA LEU A 71 4.83 -14.04 -7.27
C LEU A 71 5.83 -15.22 -7.25
N ASP A 72 5.65 -16.22 -6.38
CA ASP A 72 6.60 -17.32 -6.13
C ASP A 72 7.99 -16.79 -5.70
N LYS A 73 8.02 -15.73 -4.90
CA LYS A 73 9.25 -15.11 -4.38
C LYS A 73 9.35 -15.26 -2.87
N LYS A 74 10.58 -15.14 -2.36
CA LYS A 74 10.82 -15.15 -0.92
C LYS A 74 10.31 -13.84 -0.29
N PRO A 75 9.53 -13.90 0.81
CA PRO A 75 9.06 -12.71 1.49
C PRO A 75 10.22 -11.93 2.14
N PRO A 76 10.09 -10.62 2.33
CA PRO A 76 11.08 -9.82 3.04
C PRO A 76 11.20 -10.28 4.50
N LYS A 77 12.44 -10.36 5.01
CA LYS A 77 12.73 -10.94 6.34
C LYS A 77 13.07 -9.90 7.40
N PHE A 78 13.64 -8.77 7.01
CA PHE A 78 14.22 -7.81 7.94
C PHE A 78 13.27 -6.63 8.18
N PRO A 79 12.87 -6.37 9.45
CA PRO A 79 12.04 -5.22 9.76
C PRO A 79 12.84 -3.92 9.67
N LEU A 80 12.28 -2.91 9.03
CA LEU A 80 12.75 -1.54 9.10
C LEU A 80 12.16 -0.90 10.36
N THR A 81 12.89 -0.98 11.46
CA THR A 81 12.50 -0.38 12.73
C THR A 81 12.48 1.15 12.64
N LYS A 82 11.73 1.80 13.55
CA LYS A 82 11.62 3.27 13.60
C LYS A 82 13.00 3.94 13.70
N GLY A 83 13.90 3.40 14.53
CA GLY A 83 15.26 3.92 14.67
C GLY A 83 16.04 3.84 13.37
N LEU A 84 16.00 2.68 12.69
CA LEU A 84 16.69 2.49 11.41
C LEU A 84 16.15 3.41 10.31
N LEU A 85 14.82 3.57 10.23
CA LEU A 85 14.21 4.49 9.28
C LEU A 85 14.59 5.95 9.56
N TYR A 86 14.69 6.32 10.84
CA TYR A 86 15.11 7.66 11.22
C TYR A 86 16.59 7.94 10.90
N THR A 87 17.49 6.98 11.12
CA THR A 87 18.90 7.11 10.72
C THR A 87 19.04 7.25 9.21
N LEU A 88 18.28 6.47 8.42
CA LEU A 88 18.24 6.60 6.96
C LEU A 88 17.71 7.97 6.53
N TYR A 89 16.71 8.51 7.21
CA TYR A 89 16.20 9.85 6.96
C TYR A 89 17.25 10.93 7.23
N VAL A 90 17.97 10.87 8.37
CA VAL A 90 19.03 11.83 8.69
C VAL A 90 20.15 11.76 7.65
N LEU A 91 20.57 10.55 7.28
CA LEU A 91 21.59 10.35 6.24
C LEU A 91 21.13 10.92 4.89
N ASP A 92 19.85 10.71 4.52
CA ASP A 92 19.27 11.27 3.28
C ASP A 92 19.33 12.81 3.30
N LYS A 93 19.09 13.46 4.45
CA LYS A 93 19.18 14.92 4.60
C LYS A 93 20.61 15.42 4.52
N ILE A 94 21.56 14.71 5.09
CA ILE A 94 22.99 15.06 5.01
C ILE A 94 23.46 14.99 3.56
N LEU A 95 23.15 13.91 2.84
CA LEU A 95 23.53 13.74 1.43
C LEU A 95 22.87 14.78 0.52
N TYR A 96 21.64 15.20 0.83
CA TYR A 96 20.97 16.30 0.15
C TYR A 96 21.68 17.64 0.40
N ALA A 97 22.03 17.95 1.66
CA ALA A 97 22.73 19.18 2.02
C ALA A 97 24.12 19.29 1.37
N LEU A 98 24.79 18.14 1.17
CA LEU A 98 26.08 18.05 0.46
C LEU A 98 25.93 18.09 -1.08
N GLY A 99 24.71 18.23 -1.61
CA GLY A 99 24.46 18.30 -3.05
C GLY A 99 24.64 16.97 -3.81
N ILE A 100 24.83 15.85 -3.09
CA ILE A 100 25.15 14.54 -3.71
C ILE A 100 23.94 13.93 -4.39
N LYS A 101 22.73 14.09 -3.80
CA LYS A 101 21.49 13.58 -4.38
C LYS A 101 20.28 14.40 -3.97
N LYS A 102 19.14 14.20 -4.71
CA LYS A 102 17.84 14.74 -4.29
C LYS A 102 17.32 14.00 -3.06
N SER A 103 16.77 14.73 -2.09
CA SER A 103 16.13 14.12 -0.92
C SER A 103 14.91 13.31 -1.33
N PHE A 104 14.84 12.06 -0.87
CA PHE A 104 13.76 11.13 -1.17
C PHE A 104 12.86 10.87 0.06
N LEU A 105 13.40 10.97 1.27
CA LEU A 105 12.69 10.68 2.50
C LEU A 105 12.16 11.98 3.15
N SER A 106 10.85 12.04 3.40
CA SER A 106 10.25 13.06 4.25
C SER A 106 9.95 12.48 5.64
N GLN A 107 9.88 13.34 6.65
CA GLN A 107 9.53 12.92 8.01
C GLN A 107 8.14 12.28 8.06
N ALA A 108 7.16 12.87 7.35
CA ALA A 108 5.81 12.33 7.23
C ALA A 108 5.80 10.92 6.61
N PHE A 109 6.64 10.69 5.59
CA PHE A 109 6.78 9.37 4.97
C PHE A 109 7.35 8.33 5.94
N VAL A 110 8.40 8.67 6.69
CA VAL A 110 8.96 7.79 7.73
C VAL A 110 7.94 7.48 8.82
N GLN A 111 7.18 8.49 9.26
CA GLN A 111 6.11 8.29 10.25
C GLN A 111 5.01 7.36 9.72
N SER A 112 4.58 7.53 8.47
CA SER A 112 3.54 6.68 7.86
C SER A 112 3.97 5.22 7.76
N LEU A 113 5.24 4.95 7.45
CA LEU A 113 5.80 3.60 7.39
C LEU A 113 5.87 2.89 8.76
N CYS A 114 5.88 3.66 9.84
CA CYS A 114 5.91 3.15 11.22
C CYS A 114 4.55 3.19 11.91
N SER A 115 3.55 3.84 11.30
CA SER A 115 2.23 4.03 11.89
C SER A 115 1.40 2.75 11.81
N ASP A 116 0.71 2.42 12.89
CA ASP A 116 -0.28 1.32 12.94
C ASP A 116 -1.71 1.88 12.86
N GLN A 117 -1.94 2.71 11.85
CA GLN A 117 -3.26 3.30 11.61
C GLN A 117 -4.19 2.27 10.96
N LYS A 118 -5.43 2.25 11.45
CA LYS A 118 -6.51 1.45 10.88
C LYS A 118 -7.60 2.38 10.37
N TYR A 119 -8.14 2.08 9.22
CA TYR A 119 -9.21 2.82 8.59
C TYR A 119 -10.47 1.95 8.58
N ASP A 120 -11.62 2.55 8.87
CA ASP A 120 -12.92 1.88 8.78
C ASP A 120 -13.55 2.18 7.41
N GLY A 121 -13.58 1.17 6.54
CA GLY A 121 -14.22 1.22 5.23
C GLY A 121 -15.69 0.79 5.23
N SER A 122 -16.26 0.35 6.37
CA SER A 122 -17.58 -0.27 6.43
C SER A 122 -18.76 0.66 6.12
N LYS A 123 -18.57 1.98 6.21
CA LYS A 123 -19.64 2.96 5.98
C LYS A 123 -20.27 2.82 4.59
N ILE A 124 -19.46 2.57 3.57
CA ILE A 124 -19.95 2.46 2.19
C ILE A 124 -20.79 1.20 1.99
N GLU A 125 -20.38 0.08 2.57
CA GLU A 125 -21.14 -1.17 2.50
C GLU A 125 -22.51 -1.07 3.16
N LYS A 126 -22.60 -0.30 4.25
CA LYS A 126 -23.87 -0.05 4.97
C LYS A 126 -24.80 0.89 4.23
N LYS A 127 -24.27 1.77 3.39
CA LYS A 127 -25.05 2.82 2.68
C LYS A 127 -25.44 2.41 1.27
N LEU A 128 -24.66 1.54 0.65
CA LEU A 128 -24.87 1.06 -0.72
C LEU A 128 -24.91 -0.47 -0.74
N ALA A 129 -25.55 -1.04 -1.76
CA ALA A 129 -25.52 -2.48 -2.03
C ALA A 129 -24.14 -2.87 -2.62
N PHE A 130 -23.07 -2.74 -1.82
CA PHE A 130 -21.70 -2.95 -2.20
C PHE A 130 -20.99 -3.82 -1.15
N SER A 131 -20.07 -4.67 -1.59
CA SER A 131 -19.14 -5.39 -0.73
C SER A 131 -17.76 -5.45 -1.38
N TYR A 132 -16.72 -5.37 -0.56
CA TYR A 132 -15.34 -5.44 -1.04
C TYR A 132 -14.98 -6.84 -1.54
N GLN A 133 -14.14 -6.90 -2.57
CA GLN A 133 -13.56 -8.16 -3.05
C GLN A 133 -12.53 -8.71 -2.08
N ASP A 134 -12.35 -10.04 -2.10
CA ASP A 134 -11.27 -10.67 -1.33
C ASP A 134 -9.91 -10.18 -1.86
N THR A 135 -9.12 -9.61 -0.95
CA THR A 135 -7.75 -9.17 -1.21
C THR A 135 -6.88 -10.24 -1.87
N LYS A 136 -7.11 -11.52 -1.54
CA LYS A 136 -6.35 -12.63 -2.12
C LYS A 136 -6.59 -12.73 -3.63
N ILE A 137 -7.84 -12.63 -4.08
CA ILE A 137 -8.21 -12.67 -5.51
C ILE A 137 -7.53 -11.51 -6.25
N THR A 138 -7.59 -10.30 -5.66
CA THR A 138 -6.95 -9.11 -6.23
C THR A 138 -5.44 -9.29 -6.39
N LEU A 139 -4.76 -9.83 -5.37
CA LEU A 139 -3.31 -10.05 -5.42
C LEU A 139 -2.92 -11.14 -6.42
N GLU A 140 -3.72 -12.19 -6.56
CA GLU A 140 -3.51 -13.24 -7.57
C GLU A 140 -3.67 -12.70 -8.99
N LYS A 141 -4.68 -11.85 -9.25
CA LYS A 141 -4.88 -11.16 -10.52
C LYS A 141 -3.67 -10.29 -10.88
N ILE A 142 -3.27 -9.41 -9.96
CA ILE A 142 -2.11 -8.53 -10.14
C ILE A 142 -0.83 -9.31 -10.43
N SER A 143 -0.62 -10.45 -9.76
CA SER A 143 0.59 -11.27 -9.98
C SER A 143 0.59 -12.00 -11.32
N LYS A 144 -0.57 -12.39 -11.83
CA LYS A 144 -0.71 -12.91 -13.20
C LYS A 144 -0.37 -11.84 -14.23
N ASP A 145 -0.92 -10.64 -14.08
CA ASP A 145 -0.67 -9.51 -14.97
C ASP A 145 0.81 -9.07 -14.96
N TYR A 146 1.50 -9.25 -13.83
CA TYR A 146 2.94 -8.95 -13.75
C TYR A 146 3.82 -9.99 -14.45
N LYS A 147 3.38 -11.25 -14.48
CA LYS A 147 4.12 -12.36 -15.14
C LYS A 147 3.88 -12.43 -16.65
N ALA A 148 2.79 -11.83 -17.14
CA ALA A 148 2.44 -11.74 -18.56
C ALA A 148 3.26 -10.65 -19.27
#